data_3ee505f11f6a584241cae6e3a61bf13a
#
_entry.id   3ee505f11f6a584241cae6e3a61bf13a
#
_cell.length_a   1.000
_cell.length_b   1.000
_cell.length_c   1.000
_cell.angle_alpha   90.00
_cell.angle_beta   90.00
_cell.angle_gamma   90.00
#
_symmetry.space_group_name_H-M   'P 1'
#
loop_
_entity.id
_entity.type
_entity.pdbx_description
1 polymer ?
#
loop_
_entity_poly.entity_id
_entity_poly.type
_entity_poly.pdbx_seq_one_letter_code
_entity_poly.pdbx_strand_id
1 'polypeptide(L)'
;MDERAHHARLTPPPAVLEIVERLEAKGYEAWCVGGAVRDALLGIAHLDWDIATSARPEQVQRLFRRTVPVGIQFGTVGVLDAAGRLHEVTTFRRDVRTDGRHAEVEFGVSLQDDLARRDFTINAIAWSPTQQRVEDPFRGQRDLT
;
A
#
# COMPACT_ATOMS: atom_id res chain seq x y z
N MET A 1 -14.15 14.50 -17.17
CA MET A 1 -13.87 13.05 -17.12
C MET A 1 -14.24 12.54 -15.75
N ASP A 2 -15.06 11.52 -15.67
CA ASP A 2 -15.52 11.02 -14.38
C ASP A 2 -14.47 10.16 -13.70
N GLU A 3 -14.70 9.84 -12.44
CA GLU A 3 -13.76 9.05 -11.64
C GLU A 3 -13.55 7.65 -12.21
N ARG A 4 -14.57 7.06 -12.81
CA ARG A 4 -14.46 5.72 -13.40
C ARG A 4 -13.43 5.67 -14.53
N ALA A 5 -13.36 6.72 -15.33
CA ALA A 5 -12.40 6.80 -16.42
C ALA A 5 -10.95 6.84 -15.89
N HIS A 6 -10.71 7.51 -14.77
CA HIS A 6 -9.41 7.52 -14.12
C HIS A 6 -9.09 6.14 -13.53
N HIS A 7 -10.03 5.53 -12.80
CA HIS A 7 -9.81 4.24 -12.16
C HIS A 7 -9.55 3.14 -13.18
N ALA A 8 -10.23 3.18 -14.33
CA ALA A 8 -10.05 2.21 -15.39
C ALA A 8 -8.66 2.23 -16.02
N ARG A 9 -7.91 3.33 -15.83
CA ARG A 9 -6.55 3.49 -16.37
C ARG A 9 -5.47 3.07 -15.39
N LEU A 10 -5.85 2.77 -14.14
CA LEU A 10 -4.88 2.33 -13.15
C LEU A 10 -4.46 0.90 -13.45
N THR A 11 -3.20 0.73 -13.83
CA THR A 11 -2.64 -0.56 -14.18
C THR A 11 -1.32 -0.73 -13.46
N PRO A 12 -1.27 -1.55 -12.41
CA PRO A 12 -0.01 -1.79 -11.72
C PRO A 12 0.86 -2.74 -12.52
N PRO A 13 2.18 -2.77 -12.26
CA PRO A 13 3.03 -3.81 -12.81
C PRO A 13 2.48 -5.20 -12.46
N PRO A 14 2.65 -6.21 -13.35
CA PRO A 14 2.16 -7.56 -13.07
C PRO A 14 2.63 -8.15 -11.75
N ALA A 15 3.86 -7.84 -11.33
CA ALA A 15 4.40 -8.32 -10.06
C ALA A 15 3.61 -7.77 -8.86
N VAL A 16 3.17 -6.52 -8.93
CA VAL A 16 2.35 -5.89 -7.88
C VAL A 16 1.00 -6.58 -7.79
N LEU A 17 0.36 -6.83 -8.92
CA LEU A 17 -0.91 -7.54 -8.96
C LEU A 17 -0.78 -8.94 -8.36
N GLU A 18 0.29 -9.65 -8.70
CA GLU A 18 0.55 -10.98 -8.16
C GLU A 18 0.70 -10.96 -6.63
N ILE A 19 1.42 -9.97 -6.09
CA ILE A 19 1.59 -9.83 -4.64
C ILE A 19 0.24 -9.60 -3.97
N VAL A 20 -0.58 -8.70 -4.50
CA VAL A 20 -1.90 -8.41 -3.97
C VAL A 20 -2.78 -9.67 -4.00
N GLU A 21 -2.79 -10.37 -5.11
CA GLU A 21 -3.59 -11.59 -5.26
C GLU A 21 -3.18 -12.67 -4.25
N ARG A 22 -1.88 -12.85 -4.00
CA ARG A 22 -1.40 -13.81 -3.03
C ARG A 22 -1.83 -13.48 -1.61
N LEU A 23 -1.74 -12.21 -1.23
CA LEU A 23 -2.18 -11.77 0.10
C LEU A 23 -3.68 -12.01 0.26
N GLU A 24 -4.47 -11.63 -0.73
CA GLU A 24 -5.92 -11.80 -0.68
C GLU A 24 -6.32 -13.29 -0.66
N ALA A 25 -5.60 -14.14 -1.37
CA ALA A 25 -5.85 -15.57 -1.37
C ALA A 25 -5.70 -16.22 0.00
N LYS A 26 -4.92 -15.59 0.89
CA LYS A 26 -4.76 -16.05 2.28
C LYS A 26 -5.69 -15.34 3.26
N GLY A 27 -6.61 -14.53 2.75
CA GLY A 27 -7.60 -13.85 3.58
C GLY A 27 -7.16 -12.49 4.11
N TYR A 28 -6.04 -11.96 3.63
CA TYR A 28 -5.58 -10.64 4.04
C TYR A 28 -6.08 -9.56 3.08
N GLU A 29 -6.26 -8.34 3.59
CA GLU A 29 -6.49 -7.19 2.73
C GLU A 29 -5.16 -6.76 2.12
N ALA A 30 -5.20 -6.26 0.90
CA ALA A 30 -4.02 -5.69 0.23
C ALA A 30 -4.46 -4.56 -0.70
N TRP A 31 -3.80 -3.43 -0.56
CA TRP A 31 -4.12 -2.21 -1.29
C TRP A 31 -2.85 -1.57 -1.82
N CYS A 32 -2.92 -1.01 -3.01
CA CYS A 32 -1.86 -0.13 -3.52
C CYS A 32 -2.04 1.25 -2.90
N VAL A 33 -0.97 1.84 -2.40
CA VAL A 33 -1.03 3.11 -1.67
C VAL A 33 0.13 4.02 -2.09
N GLY A 34 0.07 5.27 -1.65
CA GLY A 34 1.19 6.21 -1.75
C GLY A 34 1.33 6.88 -3.11
N GLY A 35 2.56 7.28 -3.41
CA GLY A 35 2.87 8.12 -4.56
C GLY A 35 2.54 7.52 -5.90
N ALA A 36 2.64 6.19 -6.05
CA ALA A 36 2.32 5.53 -7.31
C ALA A 36 0.84 5.61 -7.64
N VAL A 37 -0.04 5.48 -6.64
CA VAL A 37 -1.49 5.62 -6.82
C VAL A 37 -1.81 7.06 -7.21
N ARG A 38 -1.23 8.03 -6.48
CA ARG A 38 -1.38 9.45 -6.81
C ARG A 38 -0.97 9.73 -8.26
N ASP A 39 0.23 9.26 -8.64
CA ASP A 39 0.77 9.51 -9.98
C ASP A 39 -0.09 8.83 -11.05
N ALA A 40 -0.57 7.62 -10.79
CA ALA A 40 -1.44 6.92 -11.72
C ALA A 40 -2.76 7.66 -11.94
N LEU A 41 -3.33 8.26 -10.88
CA LEU A 41 -4.53 9.09 -10.99
C LEU A 41 -4.28 10.34 -11.82
N LEU A 42 -3.04 10.84 -11.85
CA LEU A 42 -2.63 11.97 -12.67
C LEU A 42 -2.20 11.56 -14.08
N GLY A 43 -2.26 10.27 -14.40
CA GLY A 43 -1.85 9.76 -15.70
C GLY A 43 -0.34 9.58 -15.85
N ILE A 44 0.40 9.63 -14.76
CA ILE A 44 1.86 9.47 -14.74
C ILE A 44 2.19 8.01 -14.46
N ALA A 45 2.99 7.40 -15.33
CA ALA A 45 3.42 6.02 -15.13
C ALA A 45 4.41 5.92 -13.97
N HIS A 46 4.30 4.85 -13.20
CA HIS A 46 5.16 4.61 -12.04
C HIS A 46 5.50 3.13 -11.94
N LEU A 47 6.76 2.83 -11.60
CA LEU A 47 7.25 1.46 -11.50
C LEU A 47 7.32 0.97 -10.05
N ASP A 48 7.47 1.89 -9.11
CA ASP A 48 7.60 1.56 -7.68
C ASP A 48 6.26 1.78 -7.00
N TRP A 49 5.58 0.67 -6.71
CA TRP A 49 4.27 0.68 -6.06
C TRP A 49 4.39 0.14 -4.66
N ASP A 50 3.84 0.85 -3.70
CA ASP A 50 3.77 0.41 -2.31
C ASP A 50 2.45 -0.32 -2.06
N ILE A 51 2.52 -1.38 -1.24
CA ILE A 51 1.36 -2.18 -0.88
C ILE A 51 1.16 -2.09 0.62
N ALA A 52 -0.07 -1.81 1.04
CA ALA A 52 -0.48 -1.87 2.44
C ALA A 52 -1.37 -3.09 2.64
N THR A 53 -1.19 -3.80 3.74
CA THR A 53 -1.88 -5.07 3.98
C THR A 53 -2.22 -5.26 5.45
N SER A 54 -3.25 -6.08 5.71
CA SER A 54 -3.56 -6.53 7.06
C SER A 54 -2.62 -7.63 7.55
N ALA A 55 -1.87 -8.27 6.67
CA ALA A 55 -0.89 -9.29 7.04
C ALA A 55 0.25 -8.67 7.84
N ARG A 56 0.69 -9.35 8.90
CA ARG A 56 1.83 -8.91 9.69
C ARG A 56 3.15 -9.23 8.97
N PRO A 57 4.25 -8.57 9.34
CA PRO A 57 5.53 -8.79 8.64
C PRO A 57 5.94 -10.26 8.54
N GLU A 58 5.82 -11.00 9.62
CA GLU A 58 6.19 -12.43 9.62
C GLU A 58 5.27 -13.25 8.73
N GLN A 59 4.02 -12.85 8.56
CA GLN A 59 3.08 -13.51 7.65
C GLN A 59 3.46 -13.23 6.20
N VAL A 60 3.86 -12.00 5.90
CA VAL A 60 4.35 -11.63 4.58
C VAL A 60 5.60 -12.43 4.23
N GLN A 61 6.53 -12.54 5.17
CA GLN A 61 7.77 -13.28 4.97
C GLN A 61 7.51 -14.77 4.67
N ARG A 62 6.46 -15.36 5.26
CA ARG A 62 6.10 -16.75 5.00
C ARG A 62 5.44 -16.96 3.63
N LEU A 63 4.75 -15.95 3.13
CA LEU A 63 4.00 -16.05 1.89
C LEU A 63 4.86 -15.98 0.64
N PHE A 64 5.98 -15.29 0.73
CA PHE A 64 6.83 -15.02 -0.44
C PHE A 64 8.20 -15.65 -0.27
N ARG A 65 8.74 -16.17 -1.38
CA ARG A 65 10.01 -16.89 -1.36
C ARG A 65 11.20 -16.01 -1.06
N ARG A 66 11.20 -14.82 -1.64
CA ARG A 66 12.34 -13.91 -1.56
C ARG A 66 11.89 -12.60 -0.94
N THR A 67 12.26 -12.42 0.33
CA THR A 67 11.93 -11.21 1.07
C THR A 67 13.17 -10.59 1.68
N VAL A 68 13.12 -9.28 1.91
CA VAL A 68 14.19 -8.50 2.53
C VAL A 68 13.59 -7.69 3.67
N PRO A 69 14.18 -7.71 4.87
CA PRO A 69 13.69 -6.91 6.00
C PRO A 69 14.09 -5.44 5.83
N VAL A 70 13.30 -4.67 5.09
CA VAL A 70 13.60 -3.27 4.77
C VAL A 70 13.37 -2.34 5.95
N GLY A 71 12.33 -2.57 6.72
CA GLY A 71 11.98 -1.77 7.89
C GLY A 71 11.00 -2.54 8.75
N ILE A 72 11.40 -3.73 9.16
CA ILE A 72 10.49 -4.70 9.79
C ILE A 72 9.92 -4.19 11.11
N GLN A 73 10.68 -3.38 11.85
CA GLN A 73 10.21 -2.78 13.09
C GLN A 73 9.07 -1.80 12.85
N PHE A 74 8.93 -1.29 11.63
CA PHE A 74 7.83 -0.41 11.23
C PHE A 74 6.81 -1.14 10.36
N GLY A 75 6.95 -2.46 10.22
CA GLY A 75 6.00 -3.29 9.51
C GLY A 75 6.25 -3.46 8.01
N THR A 76 7.39 -3.00 7.50
CA THR A 76 7.70 -3.07 6.07
C THR A 76 8.59 -4.26 5.75
N VAL A 77 8.15 -5.07 4.79
CA VAL A 77 8.92 -6.19 4.23
C VAL A 77 9.06 -5.93 2.73
N GLY A 78 10.27 -6.04 2.22
CA GLY A 78 10.52 -6.00 0.79
C GLY A 78 10.27 -7.38 0.17
N VAL A 79 9.47 -7.44 -0.88
CA VAL A 79 9.22 -8.66 -1.64
C VAL A 79 9.92 -8.52 -2.98
N LEU A 80 10.79 -9.47 -3.31
CA LEU A 80 11.51 -9.45 -4.59
C LEU A 80 10.72 -10.23 -5.64
N ASP A 81 10.52 -9.60 -6.80
CA ASP A 81 9.88 -10.30 -7.92
C ASP A 81 10.90 -11.14 -8.72
N ALA A 82 10.42 -11.81 -9.76
CA ALA A 82 11.27 -12.68 -10.57
C ALA A 82 12.42 -11.94 -11.26
N ALA A 83 12.23 -10.65 -11.51
CA ALA A 83 13.26 -9.80 -12.13
C ALA A 83 14.23 -9.20 -11.09
N GLY A 84 14.01 -9.48 -9.81
CA GLY A 84 14.86 -8.95 -8.72
C GLY A 84 14.47 -7.56 -8.27
N ARG A 85 13.34 -7.02 -8.71
CA ARG A 85 12.85 -5.71 -8.28
C ARG A 85 12.17 -5.84 -6.92
N LEU A 86 12.45 -4.89 -6.04
CA LEU A 86 11.91 -4.86 -4.69
C LEU A 86 10.57 -4.13 -4.66
N HIS A 87 9.60 -4.74 -4.00
CA HIS A 87 8.29 -4.13 -3.75
C HIS A 87 8.06 -4.07 -2.25
N GLU A 88 7.78 -2.89 -1.73
CA GLU A 88 7.56 -2.72 -0.30
C GLU A 88 6.12 -3.07 0.07
N VAL A 89 5.98 -3.96 1.04
CA VAL A 89 4.70 -4.40 1.59
C VAL A 89 4.70 -4.05 3.06
N THR A 90 3.78 -3.17 3.46
CA THR A 90 3.73 -2.64 4.82
C THR A 90 2.41 -3.02 5.48
N THR A 91 2.50 -3.57 6.69
CA THR A 91 1.34 -3.88 7.52
C THR A 91 0.63 -2.58 7.91
N PHE A 92 -0.72 -2.58 7.90
CA PHE A 92 -1.49 -1.44 8.38
C PHE A 92 -1.00 -1.05 9.76
N ARG A 93 -0.70 0.22 9.96
CA ARG A 93 -0.11 0.72 11.20
C ARG A 93 -0.68 2.07 11.57
N ARG A 94 -0.66 2.33 12.88
CA ARG A 94 -0.98 3.61 13.46
C ARG A 94 0.23 4.08 14.26
N ASP A 95 0.55 5.36 14.17
CA ASP A 95 1.64 5.93 14.94
C ASP A 95 1.24 6.06 16.40
N VAL A 96 2.08 5.54 17.29
CA VAL A 96 1.87 5.63 18.74
C VAL A 96 2.95 6.52 19.32
N ARG A 97 2.54 7.55 20.04
CA ARG A 97 3.48 8.47 20.69
C ARG A 97 3.89 7.88 22.03
N THR A 98 5.19 7.63 22.21
CA THR A 98 5.73 7.15 23.48
C THR A 98 6.36 8.28 24.28
N ASP A 99 7.68 8.36 24.35
CA ASP A 99 8.39 9.32 25.20
C ASP A 99 8.92 10.54 24.43
N GLY A 100 8.50 10.73 23.20
CA GLY A 100 8.94 11.81 22.34
C GLY A 100 10.26 11.58 21.64
N ARG A 101 10.98 10.50 21.96
CA ARG A 101 12.26 10.17 21.34
C ARG A 101 12.18 9.01 20.37
N HIS A 102 11.19 8.15 20.53
CA HIS A 102 11.04 6.93 19.73
C HIS A 102 9.71 6.93 19.04
N ALA A 103 9.73 6.73 17.74
CA ALA A 103 8.53 6.47 16.97
C ALA A 103 8.19 4.98 17.11
N GLU A 104 7.01 4.68 17.63
CA GLU A 104 6.50 3.33 17.67
C GLU A 104 5.24 3.24 16.83
N VAL A 105 4.97 2.05 16.31
CA VAL A 105 3.78 1.80 15.52
C VAL A 105 2.96 0.69 16.15
N GLU A 106 1.65 0.76 15.97
CA GLU A 106 0.72 -0.26 16.40
C GLU A 106 0.17 -0.95 15.16
N PHE A 107 0.23 -2.29 15.14
CA PHE A 107 -0.33 -3.09 14.07
C PHE A 107 -1.73 -3.60 14.44
N GLY A 108 -2.40 -4.25 13.49
CA GLY A 108 -3.75 -4.77 13.71
C GLY A 108 -4.83 -3.72 13.58
N VAL A 109 -4.50 -2.58 13.00
CA VAL A 109 -5.44 -1.49 12.72
C VAL A 109 -6.04 -1.64 11.32
N SER A 110 -6.99 -0.78 10.98
CA SER A 110 -7.68 -0.82 9.69
C SER A 110 -6.91 -0.05 8.60
N LEU A 111 -7.32 -0.23 7.35
CA LEU A 111 -6.82 0.59 6.24
C LEU A 111 -7.08 2.08 6.52
N GLN A 112 -8.26 2.41 7.04
CA GLN A 112 -8.63 3.80 7.33
C GLN A 112 -7.68 4.42 8.36
N ASP A 113 -7.30 3.66 9.39
CA ASP A 113 -6.31 4.11 10.37
C ASP A 113 -4.94 4.34 9.73
N ASP A 114 -4.53 3.45 8.83
CA ASP A 114 -3.26 3.61 8.11
C ASP A 114 -3.26 4.86 7.24
N LEU A 115 -4.34 5.08 6.51
CA LEU A 115 -4.46 6.27 5.65
C LEU A 115 -4.51 7.56 6.48
N ALA A 116 -5.13 7.52 7.67
CA ALA A 116 -5.30 8.70 8.51
C ALA A 116 -3.97 9.26 9.04
N ARG A 117 -2.92 8.44 9.17
CA ARG A 117 -1.61 8.89 9.66
C ARG A 117 -0.77 9.62 8.62
N ARG A 118 -1.21 9.66 7.36
CA ARG A 118 -0.44 10.25 6.27
C ARG A 118 -0.61 11.76 6.26
N ASP A 119 0.48 12.48 5.96
CA ASP A 119 0.53 13.96 6.07
C ASP A 119 -0.35 14.69 5.07
N PHE A 120 -0.50 14.12 3.87
CA PHE A 120 -1.25 14.76 2.81
C PHE A 120 -2.40 13.87 2.34
N THR A 121 -3.56 14.46 2.08
CA THR A 121 -4.74 13.72 1.59
C THR A 121 -4.47 13.01 0.27
N ILE A 122 -3.63 13.59 -0.60
CA ILE A 122 -3.24 13.00 -1.87
C ILE A 122 -2.42 11.73 -1.70
N ASN A 123 -1.79 11.52 -0.54
CA ASN A 123 -1.04 10.31 -0.21
C ASN A 123 -1.85 9.32 0.61
N ALA A 124 -3.09 9.70 0.98
CA ALA A 124 -3.99 8.87 1.76
C ALA A 124 -5.07 8.23 0.88
N ILE A 125 -4.69 7.87 -0.34
CA ILE A 125 -5.57 7.21 -1.32
C ILE A 125 -5.07 5.77 -1.48
N ALA A 126 -5.98 4.82 -1.38
CA ALA A 126 -5.69 3.42 -1.60
C ALA A 126 -6.49 2.88 -2.78
N TRP A 127 -5.91 1.97 -3.53
CA TRP A 127 -6.55 1.36 -4.69
C TRP A 127 -6.36 -0.16 -4.67
N SER A 128 -7.46 -0.87 -4.88
CA SER A 128 -7.43 -2.33 -5.00
C SER A 128 -7.44 -2.73 -6.46
N PRO A 129 -6.35 -3.31 -6.99
CA PRO A 129 -6.32 -3.73 -8.38
C PRO A 129 -7.24 -4.92 -8.68
N THR A 130 -7.51 -5.75 -7.69
CA THR A 130 -8.38 -6.93 -7.87
C THR A 130 -9.86 -6.57 -7.80
N GLN A 131 -10.23 -5.60 -6.97
CA GLN A 131 -11.61 -5.16 -6.80
C GLN A 131 -11.95 -3.95 -7.66
N GLN A 132 -10.96 -3.32 -8.29
CA GLN A 132 -11.10 -2.08 -9.06
C GLN A 132 -11.81 -1.00 -8.23
N ARG A 133 -11.33 -0.80 -7.01
CA ARG A 133 -11.97 0.05 -6.03
C ARG A 133 -10.96 1.01 -5.41
N VAL A 134 -11.37 2.28 -5.27
CA VAL A 134 -10.56 3.32 -4.61
C VAL A 134 -11.16 3.62 -3.25
N GLU A 135 -10.30 3.68 -2.23
CA GLU A 135 -10.63 4.19 -0.91
C GLU A 135 -9.92 5.52 -0.73
N ASP A 136 -10.71 6.58 -0.56
CA ASP A 136 -10.21 7.96 -0.47
C ASP A 136 -10.96 8.70 0.64
N PRO A 137 -10.76 8.28 1.92
CA PRO A 137 -11.56 8.81 3.04
C PRO A 137 -11.34 10.28 3.31
N PHE A 138 -10.23 10.85 2.87
CA PHE A 138 -9.89 12.26 3.08
C PHE A 138 -10.02 13.09 1.82
N ARG A 139 -10.66 12.53 0.78
CA ARG A 139 -10.94 13.20 -0.49
C ARG A 139 -9.67 13.73 -1.19
N GLY A 140 -8.58 12.95 -1.13
CA GLY A 140 -7.31 13.33 -1.73
C GLY A 140 -7.40 13.56 -3.24
N GLN A 141 -8.32 12.88 -3.93
CA GLN A 141 -8.52 13.09 -5.38
C GLN A 141 -8.93 14.52 -5.70
N ARG A 142 -9.66 15.17 -4.82
CA ARG A 142 -10.06 16.59 -5.01
C ARG A 142 -8.85 17.52 -4.94
N ASP A 143 -7.83 17.14 -4.17
CA ASP A 143 -6.62 17.94 -4.00
C ASP A 143 -5.64 17.74 -5.16
N LEU A 144 -5.91 16.81 -6.07
CA LEU A 144 -5.11 16.59 -7.27
C LEU A 144 -5.51 17.51 -8.43
N THR A 145 -6.61 18.21 -8.31
CA THR A 145 -7.14 19.09 -9.38
C THR A 145 -6.86 20.59 -9.13
#